data_fd935ffa96a5845a7053469a2698319c
#
_entry.id   fd935ffa96a5845a7053469a2698319c
#
_cell.length_a   1.000
_cell.length_b   1.000
_cell.length_c   1.000
_cell.angle_alpha   90.00
_cell.angle_beta   90.00
_cell.angle_gamma   90.00
#
_symmetry.space_group_name_H-M   'P 1'
#
loop_
_entity.id
_entity.type
_entity.pdbx_description
1 polymer ?
#
loop_
_entity_poly.entity_id
_entity_poly.type
_entity_poly.pdbx_seq_one_letter_code
_entity_poly.pdbx_strand_id
1 'polypeptide(L)'
;MGEIKKKLVAYIEILRPGWWPACFFIGLTPGMLAIFWNSGSLDEFIQFKTVIWTFAYWITVVGIYVFNDFVGIEEDKVINPKRPLPSGRISKQNALIYSLILLIIGMGLWWFTFNNPLSSGVQFACIGLIVIYSAVYKNNILLGLGAGLIPVGVWIAIAPFNLITIALFLLIFFWELTLDVPENILHFEGDAKVHPQTFATVLGREKLAKIGLIFAVPTVITLIWLFLLLNMSNIFLVFAIIGSLFLLYSQISIRKSITPMHLGRSLGLVMFSIFMINIGIISYTIYHSFI
;
A
#
# COMPACT_ATOMS: atom_id res chain seq x y z
N MET A 1 24.17 23.79 -9.71
CA MET A 1 23.93 22.34 -9.72
C MET A 1 23.66 21.93 -11.16
N GLY A 2 24.45 21.02 -11.74
CA GLY A 2 24.39 20.69 -13.17
C GLY A 2 23.01 20.15 -13.58
N GLU A 3 22.61 20.32 -14.83
CA GLU A 3 21.32 19.89 -15.38
C GLU A 3 21.07 18.40 -15.20
N ILE A 4 22.12 17.57 -15.30
CA ILE A 4 22.06 16.12 -15.06
C ILE A 4 21.61 15.82 -13.62
N LYS A 5 22.15 16.53 -12.63
CA LYS A 5 21.77 16.32 -11.22
C LYS A 5 20.30 16.68 -10.97
N LYS A 6 19.79 17.74 -11.61
CA LYS A 6 18.37 18.12 -11.52
C LYS A 6 17.46 17.05 -12.11
N LYS A 7 17.84 16.48 -13.26
CA LYS A 7 17.09 15.38 -13.89
C LYS A 7 17.09 14.13 -13.00
N LEU A 8 18.26 13.72 -12.48
CA LEU A 8 18.36 12.55 -11.60
C LEU A 8 17.48 12.69 -10.36
N VAL A 9 17.49 13.86 -9.71
CA VAL A 9 16.63 14.16 -8.56
C VAL A 9 15.15 14.02 -8.94
N ALA A 10 14.73 14.49 -10.13
CA ALA A 10 13.35 14.34 -10.57
C ALA A 10 12.95 12.86 -10.75
N TYR A 11 13.83 12.01 -11.29
CA TYR A 11 13.57 10.57 -11.42
C TYR A 11 13.52 9.83 -10.06
N ILE A 12 14.21 10.32 -9.04
CA ILE A 12 14.08 9.78 -7.67
C ILE A 12 12.79 10.27 -7.02
N GLU A 13 12.47 11.55 -7.20
CA GLU A 13 11.28 12.18 -6.61
C GLU A 13 9.97 11.53 -7.09
N ILE A 14 9.88 11.16 -8.38
CA ILE A 14 8.68 10.52 -8.95
C ILE A 14 8.42 9.12 -8.36
N LEU A 15 9.43 8.44 -7.81
CA LEU A 15 9.27 7.17 -7.09
C LEU A 15 8.62 7.33 -5.71
N ARG A 16 8.29 8.54 -5.30
CA ARG A 16 7.65 8.87 -4.02
C ARG A 16 8.37 8.28 -2.79
N PRO A 17 9.64 8.65 -2.53
CA PRO A 17 10.47 8.02 -1.48
C PRO A 17 9.86 8.07 -0.08
N GLY A 18 8.98 9.02 0.21
CA GLY A 18 8.27 9.10 1.50
C GLY A 18 7.36 7.90 1.78
N TRP A 19 6.94 7.17 0.75
CA TRP A 19 6.06 5.99 0.86
C TRP A 19 6.83 4.66 0.93
N TRP A 20 8.13 4.66 0.61
CA TRP A 20 8.92 3.44 0.54
C TRP A 20 8.89 2.56 1.79
N PRO A 21 8.98 3.10 3.03
CA PRO A 21 8.93 2.26 4.22
C PRO A 21 7.64 1.45 4.32
N ALA A 22 6.47 2.08 4.07
CA ALA A 22 5.20 1.38 4.12
C ALA A 22 5.10 0.30 3.04
N CYS A 23 5.45 0.65 1.78
CA CYS A 23 5.45 -0.31 0.68
C CYS A 23 6.38 -1.49 0.95
N PHE A 24 7.56 -1.24 1.50
CA PHE A 24 8.51 -2.28 1.84
C PHE A 24 7.93 -3.28 2.85
N PHE A 25 7.33 -2.80 3.93
CA PHE A 25 6.77 -3.66 4.97
C PHE A 25 5.51 -4.40 4.52
N ILE A 26 4.65 -3.81 3.70
CA ILE A 26 3.46 -4.49 3.17
C ILE A 26 3.84 -5.72 2.30
N GLY A 27 4.97 -5.66 1.58
CA GLY A 27 5.49 -6.81 0.83
C GLY A 27 6.26 -7.80 1.68
N LEU A 28 7.08 -7.33 2.62
CA LEU A 28 7.97 -8.15 3.43
C LEU A 28 7.22 -9.00 4.46
N THR A 29 6.31 -8.37 5.21
CA THR A 29 5.68 -8.97 6.39
C THR A 29 4.84 -10.21 6.09
N PRO A 30 3.97 -10.24 5.04
CA PRO A 30 3.23 -11.46 4.70
C PRO A 30 4.14 -12.61 4.32
N GLY A 31 5.28 -12.33 3.69
CA GLY A 31 6.27 -13.33 3.34
C GLY A 31 6.97 -13.93 4.55
N MET A 32 7.40 -13.08 5.50
CA MET A 32 7.95 -13.56 6.78
C MET A 32 6.96 -14.48 7.50
N LEU A 33 5.72 -14.03 7.59
CA LEU A 33 4.67 -14.79 8.25
C LEU A 33 4.37 -16.11 7.53
N ALA A 34 4.39 -16.13 6.19
CA ALA A 34 4.17 -17.32 5.39
C ALA A 34 5.31 -18.34 5.55
N ILE A 35 6.56 -17.89 5.56
CA ILE A 35 7.74 -18.75 5.82
C ILE A 35 7.63 -19.35 7.22
N PHE A 36 7.42 -18.51 8.23
CA PHE A 36 7.29 -18.96 9.61
C PHE A 36 6.13 -19.97 9.76
N TRP A 37 4.97 -19.71 9.16
CA TRP A 37 3.82 -20.60 9.16
C TRP A 37 4.12 -21.97 8.52
N ASN A 38 4.90 -21.98 7.44
CA ASN A 38 5.18 -23.19 6.66
C ASN A 38 6.32 -24.03 7.26
N SER A 39 7.36 -23.40 7.81
CA SER A 39 8.59 -24.07 8.29
C SER A 39 8.78 -24.05 9.81
N GLY A 40 8.04 -23.21 10.54
CA GLY A 40 8.25 -22.98 11.98
C GLY A 40 9.54 -22.20 12.31
N SER A 41 10.31 -21.79 11.29
CA SER A 41 11.58 -21.09 11.44
C SER A 41 11.71 -19.94 10.44
N LEU A 42 12.53 -18.95 10.76
CA LEU A 42 12.95 -17.89 9.84
C LEU A 42 14.27 -18.18 9.12
N ASP A 43 14.84 -19.37 9.24
CA ASP A 43 16.12 -19.68 8.60
C ASP A 43 16.08 -19.50 7.08
N GLU A 44 14.94 -19.83 6.46
CA GLU A 44 14.71 -19.60 5.03
C GLU A 44 14.53 -18.12 4.68
N PHE A 45 14.20 -17.28 5.68
CA PHE A 45 13.99 -15.85 5.47
C PHE A 45 15.28 -15.09 5.15
N ILE A 46 16.41 -15.53 5.72
CA ILE A 46 17.72 -14.87 5.50
C ILE A 46 18.32 -15.24 4.14
N GLN A 47 17.63 -16.07 3.35
CA GLN A 47 18.09 -16.46 2.02
C GLN A 47 18.03 -15.30 1.01
N PHE A 48 18.90 -15.36 0.01
CA PHE A 48 18.97 -14.41 -1.09
C PHE A 48 17.62 -14.22 -1.82
N LYS A 49 16.79 -15.27 -1.88
CA LYS A 49 15.43 -15.21 -2.45
C LYS A 49 14.55 -14.16 -1.75
N THR A 50 14.60 -14.03 -0.43
CA THR A 50 13.83 -13.06 0.35
C THR A 50 14.16 -11.63 -0.03
N VAL A 51 15.44 -11.34 -0.19
CA VAL A 51 15.92 -10.03 -0.62
C VAL A 51 15.36 -9.71 -2.02
N ILE A 52 15.47 -10.69 -2.96
CA ILE A 52 15.00 -10.50 -4.32
C ILE A 52 13.48 -10.25 -4.36
N TRP A 53 12.66 -11.05 -3.66
CA TRP A 53 11.20 -10.85 -3.73
C TRP A 53 10.77 -9.50 -3.14
N THR A 54 11.41 -9.07 -2.04
CA THR A 54 11.11 -7.78 -1.43
C THR A 54 11.44 -6.63 -2.38
N PHE A 55 12.57 -6.73 -3.08
CA PHE A 55 12.93 -5.78 -4.14
C PHE A 55 11.98 -5.86 -5.34
N ALA A 56 11.60 -7.06 -5.78
CA ALA A 56 10.66 -7.28 -6.87
C ALA A 56 9.31 -6.59 -6.58
N TYR A 57 8.79 -6.80 -5.39
CA TYR A 57 7.57 -6.15 -4.93
C TYR A 57 7.73 -4.63 -4.89
N TRP A 58 8.78 -4.12 -4.23
CA TRP A 58 9.04 -2.69 -4.11
C TRP A 58 9.18 -2.01 -5.48
N ILE A 59 9.96 -2.58 -6.41
CA ILE A 59 10.12 -2.08 -7.77
C ILE A 59 8.77 -2.03 -8.49
N THR A 60 7.92 -3.06 -8.33
CA THR A 60 6.58 -3.09 -8.92
C THR A 60 5.72 -1.96 -8.40
N VAL A 61 5.67 -1.74 -7.08
CA VAL A 61 4.87 -0.69 -6.45
C VAL A 61 5.32 0.71 -6.89
N VAL A 62 6.63 0.97 -6.92
CA VAL A 62 7.12 2.28 -7.39
C VAL A 62 6.87 2.47 -8.89
N GLY A 63 6.88 1.39 -9.68
CA GLY A 63 6.46 1.41 -11.09
C GLY A 63 4.99 1.82 -11.25
N ILE A 64 4.11 1.30 -10.39
CA ILE A 64 2.69 1.68 -10.32
C ILE A 64 2.53 3.16 -9.95
N TYR A 65 3.30 3.68 -9.00
CA TYR A 65 3.24 5.11 -8.64
C TYR A 65 3.62 6.01 -9.81
N VAL A 66 4.67 5.65 -10.56
CA VAL A 66 5.07 6.41 -11.76
C VAL A 66 3.97 6.35 -12.83
N PHE A 67 3.31 5.20 -12.99
CA PHE A 67 2.17 5.05 -13.90
C PHE A 67 0.98 5.91 -13.47
N ASN A 68 0.67 5.93 -12.18
CA ASN A 68 -0.39 6.76 -11.64
C ASN A 68 -0.12 8.26 -11.87
N ASP A 69 1.12 8.73 -11.63
CA ASP A 69 1.51 10.11 -11.94
C ASP A 69 1.42 10.40 -13.46
N PHE A 70 1.76 9.42 -14.32
CA PHE A 70 1.62 9.57 -15.78
C PHE A 70 0.16 9.77 -16.22
N VAL A 71 -0.76 9.00 -15.65
CA VAL A 71 -2.21 9.10 -15.95
C VAL A 71 -2.81 10.34 -15.31
N GLY A 72 -2.49 10.60 -14.04
CA GLY A 72 -3.05 11.68 -13.21
C GLY A 72 -2.42 13.06 -13.43
N ILE A 73 -1.68 13.29 -14.53
CA ILE A 73 -0.95 14.56 -14.74
C ILE A 73 -1.85 15.80 -14.71
N GLU A 74 -3.08 15.72 -15.21
CA GLU A 74 -4.00 16.86 -15.24
C GLU A 74 -4.55 17.17 -13.83
N GLU A 75 -4.79 16.15 -13.03
CA GLU A 75 -5.12 16.29 -11.62
C GLU A 75 -3.95 16.89 -10.83
N ASP A 76 -2.74 16.35 -11.02
CA ASP A 76 -1.54 16.82 -10.33
C ASP A 76 -1.14 18.27 -10.69
N LYS A 77 -1.48 18.77 -11.88
CA LYS A 77 -1.32 20.20 -12.22
C LYS A 77 -2.09 21.10 -11.27
N VAL A 78 -3.22 20.63 -10.74
CA VAL A 78 -4.06 21.38 -9.81
C VAL A 78 -3.59 21.21 -8.36
N ILE A 79 -3.33 19.97 -7.97
CA ILE A 79 -3.08 19.60 -6.56
C ILE A 79 -1.60 19.70 -6.21
N ASN A 80 -0.72 19.22 -7.10
CA ASN A 80 0.71 19.06 -6.87
C ASN A 80 1.55 19.62 -8.04
N PRO A 81 1.43 20.91 -8.43
CA PRO A 81 2.07 21.48 -9.62
C PRO A 81 3.60 21.40 -9.60
N LYS A 82 4.21 21.18 -8.44
CA LYS A 82 5.66 21.07 -8.26
C LYS A 82 6.20 19.65 -8.49
N ARG A 83 5.35 18.62 -8.62
CA ARG A 83 5.79 17.26 -8.94
C ARG A 83 6.56 17.19 -10.26
N PRO A 84 7.42 16.16 -10.47
CA PRO A 84 8.26 16.07 -11.68
C PRO A 84 7.52 16.17 -13.00
N LEU A 85 6.37 15.50 -13.16
CA LEU A 85 5.60 15.52 -14.40
C LEU A 85 4.85 16.85 -14.63
N PRO A 86 4.01 17.33 -13.69
CA PRO A 86 3.30 18.59 -13.86
C PRO A 86 4.23 19.77 -14.11
N SER A 87 5.41 19.78 -13.46
CA SER A 87 6.42 20.83 -13.62
C SER A 87 7.27 20.72 -14.91
N GLY A 88 7.08 19.66 -15.71
CA GLY A 88 7.85 19.43 -16.94
C GLY A 88 9.31 18.96 -16.71
N ARG A 89 9.72 18.66 -15.47
CA ARG A 89 11.07 18.14 -15.18
C ARG A 89 11.31 16.74 -15.74
N ILE A 90 10.25 15.97 -15.96
CA ILE A 90 10.23 14.69 -16.69
C ILE A 90 9.13 14.78 -17.75
N SER A 91 9.45 14.34 -18.99
CA SER A 91 8.44 14.28 -20.05
C SER A 91 7.44 13.15 -19.78
N LYS A 92 6.19 13.32 -20.24
CA LYS A 92 5.13 12.30 -20.13
C LYS A 92 5.57 10.95 -20.73
N GLN A 93 6.22 10.98 -21.90
CA GLN A 93 6.73 9.77 -22.56
C GLN A 93 7.81 9.06 -21.74
N ASN A 94 8.76 9.80 -21.16
CA ASN A 94 9.82 9.22 -20.33
C ASN A 94 9.27 8.61 -19.06
N ALA A 95 8.25 9.22 -18.45
CA ALA A 95 7.58 8.65 -17.27
C ALA A 95 6.89 7.32 -17.59
N LEU A 96 6.17 7.23 -18.72
CA LEU A 96 5.55 5.99 -19.16
C LEU A 96 6.60 4.89 -19.39
N ILE A 97 7.66 5.18 -20.13
CA ILE A 97 8.75 4.22 -20.38
C ILE A 97 9.37 3.77 -19.05
N TYR A 98 9.63 4.71 -18.14
CA TYR A 98 10.22 4.42 -16.84
C TYR A 98 9.30 3.51 -16.01
N SER A 99 8.00 3.79 -15.95
CA SER A 99 7.01 2.94 -15.30
C SER A 99 7.01 1.52 -15.88
N LEU A 100 6.93 1.38 -17.20
CA LEU A 100 6.91 0.07 -17.87
C LEU A 100 8.19 -0.74 -17.58
N ILE A 101 9.36 -0.10 -17.60
CA ILE A 101 10.64 -0.76 -17.26
C ILE A 101 10.59 -1.29 -15.82
N LEU A 102 10.14 -0.48 -14.87
CA LEU A 102 10.04 -0.88 -13.46
C LEU A 102 9.06 -2.06 -13.29
N LEU A 103 7.90 -2.01 -13.94
CA LEU A 103 6.91 -3.09 -13.86
C LEU A 103 7.44 -4.40 -14.46
N ILE A 104 8.11 -4.34 -15.63
CA ILE A 104 8.70 -5.51 -16.27
C ILE A 104 9.81 -6.12 -15.39
N ILE A 105 10.68 -5.29 -14.82
CA ILE A 105 11.76 -5.75 -13.94
C ILE A 105 11.15 -6.36 -12.66
N GLY A 106 10.21 -5.66 -12.02
CA GLY A 106 9.59 -6.15 -10.79
C GLY A 106 8.88 -7.49 -10.97
N MET A 107 8.03 -7.62 -12.01
CA MET A 107 7.32 -8.85 -12.31
C MET A 107 8.26 -9.97 -12.79
N GLY A 108 9.30 -9.64 -13.54
CA GLY A 108 10.33 -10.61 -13.94
C GLY A 108 11.07 -11.18 -12.73
N LEU A 109 11.53 -10.32 -11.81
CA LEU A 109 12.16 -10.75 -10.56
C LEU A 109 11.21 -11.60 -9.70
N TRP A 110 9.93 -11.23 -9.63
CA TRP A 110 8.91 -12.01 -8.93
C TRP A 110 8.79 -13.43 -9.49
N TRP A 111 8.64 -13.53 -10.83
CA TRP A 111 8.56 -14.82 -11.51
C TRP A 111 9.80 -15.68 -11.28
N PHE A 112 10.99 -15.11 -11.45
CA PHE A 112 12.25 -15.82 -11.21
C PHE A 112 12.41 -16.33 -9.77
N THR A 113 11.91 -15.55 -8.80
CA THR A 113 12.05 -15.91 -7.38
C THR A 113 11.16 -17.06 -6.98
N PHE A 114 9.90 -17.04 -7.39
CA PHE A 114 8.91 -17.98 -6.93
C PHE A 114 8.59 -19.09 -7.93
N ASN A 115 8.69 -18.81 -9.24
CA ASN A 115 8.29 -19.74 -10.31
C ASN A 115 6.89 -20.34 -10.04
N ASN A 116 5.97 -19.54 -9.51
CA ASN A 116 4.62 -19.94 -9.11
C ASN A 116 3.60 -19.20 -9.98
N PRO A 117 2.94 -19.90 -10.94
CA PRO A 117 1.98 -19.29 -11.85
C PRO A 117 0.78 -18.65 -11.14
N LEU A 118 0.29 -19.28 -10.07
CA LEU A 118 -0.88 -18.77 -9.33
C LEU A 118 -0.53 -17.47 -8.60
N SER A 119 0.60 -17.43 -7.89
CA SER A 119 1.10 -16.21 -7.24
C SER A 119 1.32 -15.08 -8.25
N SER A 120 1.96 -15.38 -9.37
CA SER A 120 2.20 -14.39 -10.44
C SER A 120 0.89 -13.91 -11.04
N GLY A 121 -0.10 -14.80 -11.25
CA GLY A 121 -1.44 -14.45 -11.72
C GLY A 121 -2.15 -13.49 -10.77
N VAL A 122 -2.04 -13.70 -9.45
CA VAL A 122 -2.60 -12.79 -8.44
C VAL A 122 -1.91 -11.43 -8.47
N GLN A 123 -0.57 -11.37 -8.64
CA GLN A 123 0.14 -10.11 -8.77
C GLN A 123 -0.22 -9.36 -10.06
N PHE A 124 -0.40 -10.06 -11.17
CA PHE A 124 -0.92 -9.46 -12.41
C PHE A 124 -2.34 -8.91 -12.22
N ALA A 125 -3.22 -9.63 -11.52
CA ALA A 125 -4.56 -9.15 -11.20
C ALA A 125 -4.52 -7.90 -10.33
N CYS A 126 -3.64 -7.86 -9.31
CA CYS A 126 -3.39 -6.68 -8.48
C CYS A 126 -3.01 -5.47 -9.34
N ILE A 127 -1.96 -5.61 -10.18
CA ILE A 127 -1.51 -4.54 -11.08
C ILE A 127 -2.65 -4.11 -12.01
N GLY A 128 -3.37 -5.05 -12.60
CA GLY A 128 -4.51 -4.79 -13.49
C GLY A 128 -5.60 -3.96 -12.82
N LEU A 129 -5.99 -4.29 -11.59
CA LEU A 129 -6.97 -3.54 -10.81
C LEU A 129 -6.50 -2.11 -10.52
N ILE A 130 -5.24 -1.93 -10.14
CA ILE A 130 -4.69 -0.60 -9.85
C ILE A 130 -4.52 0.22 -11.13
N VAL A 131 -4.18 -0.42 -12.26
CA VAL A 131 -4.14 0.25 -13.57
C VAL A 131 -5.54 0.69 -13.99
N ILE A 132 -6.55 -0.17 -13.84
CA ILE A 132 -7.96 0.19 -14.10
C ILE A 132 -8.39 1.34 -13.20
N TYR A 133 -8.09 1.28 -11.92
CA TYR A 133 -8.32 2.38 -10.98
C TYR A 133 -7.68 3.68 -11.46
N SER A 134 -6.42 3.65 -11.85
CA SER A 134 -5.68 4.85 -12.23
C SER A 134 -6.13 5.43 -13.58
N ALA A 135 -6.35 4.56 -14.59
CA ALA A 135 -6.49 5.00 -15.99
C ALA A 135 -7.94 5.04 -16.49
N VAL A 136 -8.85 4.26 -15.90
CA VAL A 136 -10.21 4.05 -16.45
C VAL A 136 -11.28 4.52 -15.48
N TYR A 137 -11.20 4.08 -14.22
CA TYR A 137 -12.28 4.29 -13.25
C TYR A 137 -11.74 4.43 -11.84
N LYS A 138 -11.45 5.67 -11.42
CA LYS A 138 -10.85 5.98 -10.12
C LYS A 138 -11.84 5.73 -8.97
N ASN A 139 -12.07 4.46 -8.66
CA ASN A 139 -12.96 4.00 -7.59
C ASN A 139 -12.16 3.34 -6.48
N ASN A 140 -12.29 3.82 -5.27
CA ASN A 140 -11.50 3.38 -4.11
C ASN A 140 -11.64 1.88 -3.79
N ILE A 141 -12.79 1.26 -4.12
CA ILE A 141 -12.97 -0.20 -3.95
C ILE A 141 -12.00 -0.98 -4.86
N LEU A 142 -11.79 -0.52 -6.12
CA LEU A 142 -10.83 -1.16 -7.03
C LEU A 142 -9.39 -1.04 -6.50
N LEU A 143 -9.03 0.12 -5.95
CA LEU A 143 -7.73 0.31 -5.32
C LEU A 143 -7.56 -0.62 -4.11
N GLY A 144 -8.55 -0.65 -3.22
CA GLY A 144 -8.55 -1.52 -2.05
C GLY A 144 -8.45 -3.01 -2.43
N LEU A 145 -9.21 -3.47 -3.46
CA LEU A 145 -9.12 -4.83 -3.97
C LEU A 145 -7.71 -5.14 -4.49
N GLY A 146 -7.12 -4.23 -5.27
CA GLY A 146 -5.75 -4.36 -5.76
C GLY A 146 -4.75 -4.46 -4.60
N ALA A 147 -4.81 -3.53 -3.64
CA ALA A 147 -3.94 -3.52 -2.47
C ALA A 147 -4.09 -4.81 -1.62
N GLY A 148 -5.33 -5.28 -1.40
CA GLY A 148 -5.60 -6.51 -0.67
C GLY A 148 -5.03 -7.76 -1.33
N LEU A 149 -4.92 -7.80 -2.66
CA LEU A 149 -4.30 -8.93 -3.37
C LEU A 149 -2.77 -9.02 -3.17
N ILE A 150 -2.11 -7.94 -2.77
CA ILE A 150 -0.65 -7.94 -2.56
C ILE A 150 -0.23 -9.04 -1.57
N PRO A 151 -0.69 -9.04 -0.30
CA PRO A 151 -0.29 -10.07 0.65
C PRO A 151 -0.77 -11.47 0.25
N VAL A 152 -1.86 -11.60 -0.51
CA VAL A 152 -2.33 -12.89 -1.04
C VAL A 152 -1.29 -13.49 -1.99
N GLY A 153 -0.82 -12.72 -2.96
CA GLY A 153 0.20 -13.19 -3.91
C GLY A 153 1.50 -13.60 -3.23
N VAL A 154 1.94 -12.83 -2.22
CA VAL A 154 3.12 -13.16 -1.41
C VAL A 154 2.90 -14.46 -0.64
N TRP A 155 1.76 -14.59 0.06
CA TRP A 155 1.44 -15.76 0.86
C TRP A 155 1.41 -17.05 0.02
N ILE A 156 0.62 -17.06 -1.07
CA ILE A 156 0.46 -18.27 -1.90
C ILE A 156 1.72 -18.66 -2.68
N ALA A 157 2.70 -17.78 -2.78
CA ALA A 157 4.01 -18.12 -3.32
C ALA A 157 4.80 -19.08 -2.41
N ILE A 158 4.50 -19.06 -1.10
CA ILE A 158 5.29 -19.70 -0.03
C ILE A 158 4.47 -20.77 0.69
N ALA A 159 3.20 -20.49 1.00
CA ALA A 159 2.30 -21.33 1.78
C ALA A 159 0.95 -21.55 1.06
N PRO A 160 0.21 -22.61 1.38
CA PRO A 160 -1.11 -22.84 0.78
C PRO A 160 -2.13 -21.79 1.20
N PHE A 161 -3.09 -21.53 0.30
CA PHE A 161 -4.21 -20.65 0.58
C PHE A 161 -5.05 -21.16 1.77
N ASN A 162 -5.34 -20.30 2.74
CA ASN A 162 -6.09 -20.62 3.95
C ASN A 162 -6.79 -19.38 4.55
N LEU A 163 -7.37 -19.50 5.74
CA LEU A 163 -8.06 -18.36 6.41
C LEU A 163 -7.12 -17.18 6.74
N ILE A 164 -5.83 -17.43 6.95
CA ILE A 164 -4.85 -16.36 7.18
C ILE A 164 -4.71 -15.51 5.91
N THR A 165 -4.71 -16.14 4.74
CA THR A 165 -4.66 -15.43 3.44
C THR A 165 -5.85 -14.48 3.30
N ILE A 166 -7.05 -14.93 3.70
CA ILE A 166 -8.27 -14.11 3.68
C ILE A 166 -8.16 -12.95 4.68
N ALA A 167 -7.66 -13.23 5.88
CA ALA A 167 -7.47 -12.19 6.89
C ALA A 167 -6.45 -11.13 6.44
N LEU A 168 -5.34 -11.53 5.82
CA LEU A 168 -4.35 -10.61 5.26
C LEU A 168 -4.92 -9.75 4.13
N PHE A 169 -5.73 -10.37 3.24
CA PHE A 169 -6.45 -9.63 2.20
C PHE A 169 -7.35 -8.56 2.81
N LEU A 170 -8.24 -8.94 3.71
CA LEU A 170 -9.20 -8.02 4.33
C LEU A 170 -8.52 -6.94 5.16
N LEU A 171 -7.41 -7.26 5.84
CA LEU A 171 -6.63 -6.30 6.61
C LEU A 171 -6.14 -5.16 5.73
N ILE A 172 -5.48 -5.49 4.61
CA ILE A 172 -4.93 -4.48 3.71
C ILE A 172 -6.03 -3.80 2.90
N PHE A 173 -7.07 -4.52 2.47
CA PHE A 173 -8.24 -3.96 1.79
C PHE A 173 -8.91 -2.83 2.61
N PHE A 174 -9.28 -3.11 3.85
CA PHE A 174 -9.95 -2.12 4.70
C PHE A 174 -9.00 -1.03 5.18
N TRP A 175 -7.72 -1.34 5.39
CA TRP A 175 -6.71 -0.35 5.72
C TRP A 175 -6.54 0.66 4.57
N GLU A 176 -6.47 0.19 3.32
CA GLU A 176 -6.39 1.04 2.13
C GLU A 176 -7.61 1.97 2.02
N LEU A 177 -8.81 1.42 2.18
CA LEU A 177 -10.03 2.24 2.19
C LEU A 177 -10.03 3.27 3.32
N THR A 178 -9.40 2.96 4.47
CA THR A 178 -9.26 3.91 5.58
C THR A 178 -8.26 5.02 5.24
N LEU A 179 -7.18 4.70 4.54
CA LEU A 179 -6.18 5.64 4.04
C LEU A 179 -6.80 6.60 3.02
N ASP A 180 -7.62 6.08 2.13
CA ASP A 180 -8.31 6.84 1.09
C ASP A 180 -9.24 7.94 1.64
N VAL A 181 -9.77 7.79 2.85
CA VAL A 181 -10.69 8.80 3.40
C VAL A 181 -10.05 10.18 3.50
N PRO A 182 -8.96 10.41 4.25
CA PRO A 182 -8.32 11.72 4.30
C PRO A 182 -7.67 12.10 2.97
N GLU A 183 -7.18 11.15 2.18
CA GLU A 183 -6.55 11.42 0.88
C GLU A 183 -7.56 11.97 -0.13
N ASN A 184 -8.72 11.33 -0.29
CA ASN A 184 -9.78 11.79 -1.19
C ASN A 184 -10.37 13.15 -0.77
N ILE A 185 -10.49 13.40 0.54
CA ILE A 185 -10.94 14.71 1.01
C ILE A 185 -9.91 15.79 0.66
N LEU A 186 -8.62 15.49 0.80
CA LEU A 186 -7.52 16.40 0.48
C LEU A 186 -7.47 16.70 -1.03
N HIS A 187 -7.70 15.70 -1.87
CA HIS A 187 -7.61 15.79 -3.33
C HIS A 187 -8.94 16.15 -4.02
N PHE A 188 -9.99 16.40 -3.25
CA PHE A 188 -11.35 16.62 -3.75
C PHE A 188 -11.47 17.58 -4.93
N GLU A 189 -10.78 18.73 -4.90
CA GLU A 189 -10.89 19.75 -5.93
C GLU A 189 -10.31 19.33 -7.29
N GLY A 190 -9.27 18.50 -7.26
CA GLY A 190 -8.70 17.88 -8.46
C GLY A 190 -9.57 16.74 -8.97
N ASP A 191 -9.93 15.83 -8.06
CA ASP A 191 -10.77 14.67 -8.37
C ASP A 191 -12.12 15.09 -8.95
N ALA A 192 -12.76 16.09 -8.41
CA ALA A 192 -14.07 16.56 -8.89
C ALA A 192 -14.06 17.02 -10.36
N LYS A 193 -12.90 17.41 -10.89
CA LYS A 193 -12.75 17.84 -12.28
C LYS A 193 -12.51 16.68 -13.24
N VAL A 194 -11.83 15.63 -12.77
CA VAL A 194 -11.30 14.56 -13.65
C VAL A 194 -11.87 13.19 -13.28
N HIS A 195 -12.16 12.94 -12.00
CA HIS A 195 -12.53 11.65 -11.45
C HIS A 195 -13.77 11.72 -10.53
N PRO A 196 -14.97 11.87 -11.08
CA PRO A 196 -16.20 12.04 -10.28
C PRO A 196 -16.62 10.78 -9.50
N GLN A 197 -15.83 9.71 -9.48
CA GLN A 197 -16.16 8.41 -8.90
C GLN A 197 -15.42 8.10 -7.59
N THR A 198 -14.56 9.01 -7.09
CA THR A 198 -13.90 8.83 -5.79
C THR A 198 -14.90 8.95 -4.65
N PHE A 199 -14.59 8.37 -3.49
CA PHE A 199 -15.48 8.46 -2.33
C PHE A 199 -15.87 9.91 -1.98
N ALA A 200 -14.93 10.85 -2.04
CA ALA A 200 -15.20 12.24 -1.71
C ALA A 200 -16.08 12.94 -2.75
N THR A 201 -15.92 12.62 -4.04
CA THR A 201 -16.72 13.21 -5.11
C THR A 201 -18.16 12.68 -5.11
N VAL A 202 -18.36 11.40 -4.78
CA VAL A 202 -19.68 10.76 -4.72
C VAL A 202 -20.44 11.14 -3.44
N LEU A 203 -19.75 11.12 -2.28
CA LEU A 203 -20.40 11.30 -0.97
C LEU A 203 -20.35 12.74 -0.46
N GLY A 204 -19.42 13.53 -0.96
CA GLY A 204 -19.05 14.83 -0.39
C GLY A 204 -18.06 14.72 0.76
N ARG A 205 -17.19 15.72 0.90
CA ARG A 205 -16.07 15.77 1.87
C ARG A 205 -16.51 15.55 3.33
N GLU A 206 -17.57 16.27 3.75
CA GLU A 206 -18.04 16.22 5.13
C GLU A 206 -18.69 14.88 5.48
N LYS A 207 -19.48 14.31 4.57
CA LYS A 207 -20.11 13.02 4.79
C LYS A 207 -19.05 11.91 4.85
N LEU A 208 -18.07 11.94 3.94
CA LEU A 208 -16.96 10.99 3.94
C LEU A 208 -16.18 11.06 5.26
N ALA A 209 -15.85 12.26 5.76
CA ALA A 209 -15.18 12.44 7.05
C ALA A 209 -15.99 11.85 8.23
N LYS A 210 -17.33 11.92 8.17
CA LYS A 210 -18.21 11.35 9.21
C LYS A 210 -18.24 9.83 9.21
N ILE A 211 -18.14 9.19 8.05
CA ILE A 211 -18.29 7.74 7.91
C ILE A 211 -16.95 6.98 7.87
N GLY A 212 -15.80 7.64 7.92
CA GLY A 212 -14.48 7.00 7.81
C GLY A 212 -14.25 5.82 8.76
N LEU A 213 -14.91 5.80 9.93
CA LEU A 213 -14.85 4.67 10.86
C LEU A 213 -15.45 3.38 10.27
N ILE A 214 -16.33 3.45 9.27
CA ILE A 214 -16.89 2.26 8.59
C ILE A 214 -15.78 1.41 7.96
N PHE A 215 -14.67 2.02 7.58
CA PHE A 215 -13.50 1.32 7.02
C PHE A 215 -12.46 0.97 8.10
N ALA A 216 -12.24 1.85 9.07
CA ALA A 216 -11.26 1.63 10.13
C ALA A 216 -11.66 0.50 11.09
N VAL A 217 -12.94 0.39 11.45
CA VAL A 217 -13.42 -0.66 12.37
C VAL A 217 -13.24 -2.07 11.80
N PRO A 218 -13.61 -2.38 10.55
CA PRO A 218 -13.30 -3.68 9.94
C PRO A 218 -11.80 -3.99 9.90
N THR A 219 -10.93 -3.01 9.70
CA THR A 219 -9.46 -3.21 9.78
C THR A 219 -9.07 -3.74 11.16
N VAL A 220 -9.59 -3.12 12.23
CA VAL A 220 -9.30 -3.56 13.62
C VAL A 220 -9.89 -4.95 13.90
N ILE A 221 -11.13 -5.21 13.45
CA ILE A 221 -11.75 -6.54 13.60
C ILE A 221 -10.93 -7.62 12.90
N THR A 222 -10.47 -7.34 11.68
CA THR A 222 -9.63 -8.27 10.92
C THR A 222 -8.28 -8.51 11.59
N LEU A 223 -7.71 -7.49 12.22
CA LEU A 223 -6.48 -7.61 12.99
C LEU A 223 -6.66 -8.49 14.22
N ILE A 224 -7.78 -8.34 14.92
CA ILE A 224 -8.14 -9.24 16.03
C ILE A 224 -8.35 -10.68 15.53
N TRP A 225 -9.01 -10.84 14.40
CA TRP A 225 -9.19 -12.16 13.80
C TRP A 225 -7.85 -12.81 13.42
N LEU A 226 -6.92 -12.07 12.82
CA LEU A 226 -5.58 -12.55 12.52
C LEU A 226 -4.81 -12.97 13.80
N PHE A 227 -4.93 -12.16 14.87
CA PHE A 227 -4.37 -12.49 16.19
C PHE A 227 -4.89 -13.84 16.70
N LEU A 228 -6.20 -14.08 16.61
CA LEU A 228 -6.82 -15.34 17.07
C LEU A 228 -6.45 -16.53 16.19
N LEU A 229 -6.42 -16.36 14.86
CA LEU A 229 -6.06 -17.42 13.92
C LEU A 229 -4.64 -17.94 14.13
N LEU A 230 -3.72 -17.05 14.45
CA LEU A 230 -2.29 -17.36 14.59
C LEU A 230 -1.88 -17.60 16.04
N ASN A 231 -2.80 -17.45 17.00
CA ASN A 231 -2.48 -17.48 18.43
C ASN A 231 -1.25 -16.63 18.78
N MET A 232 -1.27 -15.37 18.27
CA MET A 232 -0.11 -14.48 18.35
C MET A 232 0.22 -14.09 19.78
N SER A 233 1.49 -13.74 20.03
CA SER A 233 2.00 -13.36 21.35
C SER A 233 1.50 -12.00 21.82
N ASN A 234 1.63 -11.74 23.13
CA ASN A 234 1.33 -10.44 23.72
C ASN A 234 2.16 -9.29 23.11
N ILE A 235 3.34 -9.59 22.58
CA ILE A 235 4.18 -8.58 21.88
C ILE A 235 3.43 -8.06 20.65
N PHE A 236 2.87 -8.95 19.81
CA PHE A 236 2.04 -8.54 18.70
C PHE A 236 0.85 -7.68 19.16
N LEU A 237 0.18 -8.11 20.22
CA LEU A 237 -1.01 -7.44 20.74
C LEU A 237 -0.74 -5.98 21.14
N VAL A 238 0.41 -5.69 21.75
CA VAL A 238 0.81 -4.31 22.08
C VAL A 238 0.89 -3.43 20.83
N PHE A 239 1.60 -3.88 19.80
CA PHE A 239 1.73 -3.13 18.55
C PHE A 239 0.40 -3.03 17.78
N ALA A 240 -0.42 -4.08 17.81
CA ALA A 240 -1.74 -4.10 17.20
C ALA A 240 -2.69 -3.09 17.86
N ILE A 241 -2.68 -2.99 19.19
CA ILE A 241 -3.45 -1.98 19.95
C ILE A 241 -2.97 -0.58 19.58
N ILE A 242 -1.66 -0.31 19.62
CA ILE A 242 -1.11 1.00 19.27
C ILE A 242 -1.51 1.37 17.84
N GLY A 243 -1.30 0.48 16.86
CA GLY A 243 -1.70 0.72 15.47
C GLY A 243 -3.20 0.98 15.32
N SER A 244 -4.04 0.20 16.00
CA SER A 244 -5.51 0.39 16.01
C SER A 244 -5.93 1.74 16.58
N LEU A 245 -5.31 2.17 17.68
CA LEU A 245 -5.60 3.48 18.30
C LEU A 245 -5.25 4.62 17.34
N PHE A 246 -4.11 4.59 16.67
CA PHE A 246 -3.74 5.60 15.68
C PHE A 246 -4.70 5.60 14.50
N LEU A 247 -5.09 4.41 14.00
CA LEU A 247 -6.03 4.28 12.89
C LEU A 247 -7.40 4.88 13.24
N LEU A 248 -7.98 4.49 14.37
CA LEU A 248 -9.27 4.98 14.82
C LEU A 248 -9.24 6.49 15.13
N TYR A 249 -8.18 6.95 15.82
CA TYR A 249 -8.01 8.36 16.13
C TYR A 249 -7.88 9.23 14.87
N SER A 250 -7.21 8.73 13.83
CA SER A 250 -7.11 9.44 12.54
C SER A 250 -8.51 9.77 11.99
N GLN A 251 -9.41 8.77 11.98
CA GLN A 251 -10.77 8.93 11.44
C GLN A 251 -11.68 9.76 12.36
N ILE A 252 -11.46 9.71 13.68
CA ILE A 252 -12.17 10.58 14.61
C ILE A 252 -11.73 12.03 14.48
N SER A 253 -10.44 12.27 14.24
CA SER A 253 -9.88 13.62 14.16
C SER A 253 -10.41 14.41 12.95
N ILE A 254 -10.56 13.77 11.79
CA ILE A 254 -11.06 14.43 10.57
C ILE A 254 -12.54 14.83 10.65
N ARG A 255 -13.32 14.20 11.55
CA ARG A 255 -14.71 14.63 11.81
C ARG A 255 -14.78 16.03 12.41
N LYS A 256 -13.73 16.47 13.11
CA LYS A 256 -13.66 17.78 13.76
C LYS A 256 -13.17 18.87 12.81
N SER A 257 -12.31 18.52 11.86
CA SER A 257 -11.72 19.49 10.94
C SER A 257 -11.17 18.78 9.69
N ILE A 258 -11.55 19.29 8.51
CA ILE A 258 -11.07 18.82 7.20
C ILE A 258 -10.09 19.81 6.55
N THR A 259 -9.36 20.59 7.35
CA THR A 259 -8.30 21.46 6.82
C THR A 259 -7.14 20.63 6.27
N PRO A 260 -6.38 21.11 5.27
CA PRO A 260 -5.25 20.37 4.69
C PRO A 260 -4.24 19.89 5.75
N MET A 261 -3.99 20.70 6.78
CA MET A 261 -3.08 20.32 7.87
C MET A 261 -3.63 19.14 8.69
N HIS A 262 -4.94 19.12 9.00
CA HIS A 262 -5.56 18.01 9.74
C HIS A 262 -5.61 16.73 8.90
N LEU A 263 -5.91 16.85 7.61
CA LEU A 263 -5.92 15.73 6.68
C LEU A 263 -4.51 15.13 6.51
N GLY A 264 -3.49 15.96 6.37
CA GLY A 264 -2.09 15.51 6.30
C GLY A 264 -1.63 14.79 7.58
N ARG A 265 -2.03 15.29 8.77
CA ARG A 265 -1.78 14.59 10.03
C ARG A 265 -2.52 13.25 10.11
N SER A 266 -3.77 13.21 9.67
CA SER A 266 -4.57 11.99 9.64
C SER A 266 -3.94 10.94 8.73
N LEU A 267 -3.48 11.31 7.52
CA LEU A 267 -2.72 10.44 6.63
C LEU A 267 -1.48 9.87 7.33
N GLY A 268 -0.70 10.71 8.00
CA GLY A 268 0.47 10.28 8.77
C GLY A 268 0.13 9.26 9.85
N LEU A 269 -1.00 9.44 10.56
CA LEU A 269 -1.46 8.50 11.59
C LEU A 269 -1.90 7.15 11.00
N VAL A 270 -2.60 7.15 9.85
CA VAL A 270 -2.97 5.91 9.13
C VAL A 270 -1.72 5.17 8.67
N MET A 271 -0.73 5.88 8.11
CA MET A 271 0.56 5.29 7.70
C MET A 271 1.32 4.72 8.90
N PHE A 272 1.33 5.44 10.03
CA PHE A 272 1.96 4.96 11.25
C PHE A 272 1.26 3.73 11.83
N SER A 273 -0.06 3.61 11.67
CA SER A 273 -0.82 2.45 12.11
C SER A 273 -0.36 1.16 11.44
N ILE A 274 -0.20 1.16 10.10
CA ILE A 274 0.26 -0.03 9.38
C ILE A 274 1.72 -0.36 9.71
N PHE A 275 2.56 0.65 9.95
CA PHE A 275 3.92 0.46 10.41
C PHE A 275 3.96 -0.29 11.76
N MET A 276 3.14 0.12 12.75
CA MET A 276 3.04 -0.57 14.03
C MET A 276 2.54 -2.02 13.88
N ILE A 277 1.51 -2.24 13.07
CA ILE A 277 0.98 -3.58 12.80
C ILE A 277 2.08 -4.49 12.21
N ASN A 278 2.82 -4.00 11.23
CA ASN A 278 3.91 -4.76 10.63
C ASN A 278 5.05 -5.07 11.62
N ILE A 279 5.45 -4.10 12.46
CA ILE A 279 6.41 -4.35 13.55
C ILE A 279 5.89 -5.45 14.48
N GLY A 280 4.60 -5.43 14.82
CA GLY A 280 3.99 -6.46 15.64
C GLY A 280 4.11 -7.86 15.02
N ILE A 281 3.81 -8.02 13.73
CA ILE A 281 3.93 -9.30 13.02
C ILE A 281 5.40 -9.73 12.94
N ILE A 282 6.32 -8.84 12.63
CA ILE A 282 7.76 -9.12 12.60
C ILE A 282 8.25 -9.57 13.97
N SER A 283 7.88 -8.87 15.03
CA SER A 283 8.26 -9.20 16.40
C SER A 283 7.71 -10.56 16.83
N TYR A 284 6.48 -10.90 16.43
CA TYR A 284 5.88 -12.20 16.66
C TYR A 284 6.68 -13.30 15.94
N THR A 285 6.97 -13.14 14.66
CA THR A 285 7.68 -14.16 13.87
C THR A 285 9.11 -14.37 14.36
N ILE A 286 9.82 -13.29 14.72
CA ILE A 286 11.18 -13.38 15.28
C ILE A 286 11.14 -14.10 16.66
N TYR A 287 10.27 -13.65 17.56
CA TYR A 287 10.20 -14.21 18.91
C TYR A 287 9.97 -15.74 18.89
N HIS A 288 9.01 -16.20 18.10
CA HIS A 288 8.69 -17.63 18.01
C HIS A 288 9.69 -18.47 17.19
N SER A 289 10.58 -17.84 16.43
CA SER A 289 11.65 -18.56 15.71
C SER A 289 12.87 -18.88 16.60
N PHE A 290 12.97 -18.23 17.77
CA PHE A 290 14.09 -18.43 18.71
C PHE A 290 13.69 -19.20 20.00
N ILE A 291 12.43 -19.59 20.14
CA ILE A 291 11.91 -20.40 21.24
C ILE A 291 11.50 -21.79 20.73
#